data_879a479988b332f6098cb509454004cc
#
_entry.id   879a479988b332f6098cb509454004cc
#
_cell.length_a   1.000
_cell.length_b   1.000
_cell.length_c   1.000
_cell.angle_alpha   90.00
_cell.angle_beta   90.00
_cell.angle_gamma   90.00
#
_symmetry.space_group_name_H-M   'P 1'
#
loop_
_entity.id
_entity.type
_entity.pdbx_description
1 polymer ?
#
loop_
_entity_poly.entity_id
_entity_poly.type
_entity_poly.pdbx_seq_one_letter_code
_entity_poly.pdbx_strand_id
1 'polypeptide(L)'
;MRMEETLTEIFQNKIVDILLVAVILWIGVFIINRLVQLFFKRTDFIEERKEKTIESLVRSITQYTATIGFIFYVISLFVHDFGKILAGAGVAGIVIGFGAQSLIKDVLAGVFLIYERQLHKGDYVTVNNLFNGTVEEIGLRSLQIREWSGKLLTISNGEVRLIENYNIDFMRITESFLISFKEDPDRVYSVLEEACDMLNEELRDSLKRDEFGNPTEPFQIHGITALNKINRGVEFTVKGMVRDEDYFSASLAARRVLVRQLYQNNVQMLEEAVRIERTQ
;
A
#
# COMPACT_ATOMS: atom_id res chain seq x y z
N MET A 1 18.78 -31.29 -63.57
CA MET A 1 17.62 -30.50 -63.98
C MET A 1 16.45 -30.62 -63.00
N ARG A 2 15.79 -31.77 -62.84
CA ARG A 2 14.63 -31.92 -61.90
C ARG A 2 14.95 -31.65 -60.41
N MET A 3 16.15 -31.95 -59.96
CA MET A 3 16.60 -31.75 -58.55
C MET A 3 16.99 -30.27 -58.28
N GLU A 4 17.47 -29.59 -59.29
CA GLU A 4 17.77 -28.15 -59.18
C GLU A 4 16.50 -27.29 -59.23
N GLU A 5 15.47 -27.67 -59.99
CA GLU A 5 14.17 -27.02 -60.03
C GLU A 5 13.44 -27.16 -58.67
N THR A 6 13.47 -28.36 -58.05
CA THR A 6 12.86 -28.58 -56.75
C THR A 6 13.61 -27.82 -55.62
N LEU A 7 14.92 -27.70 -55.66
CA LEU A 7 15.70 -26.91 -54.70
C LEU A 7 15.42 -25.40 -54.85
N THR A 8 15.27 -24.91 -56.08
CA THR A 8 14.92 -23.50 -56.36
C THR A 8 13.50 -23.14 -55.92
N GLU A 9 12.53 -24.04 -56.13
CA GLU A 9 11.16 -23.85 -55.62
C GLU A 9 11.09 -23.86 -54.07
N ILE A 10 11.79 -24.77 -53.41
CA ILE A 10 11.85 -24.81 -51.94
C ILE A 10 12.54 -23.56 -51.36
N PHE A 11 13.57 -23.09 -52.04
CA PHE A 11 14.29 -21.88 -51.61
C PHE A 11 13.47 -20.61 -51.86
N GLN A 12 12.75 -20.51 -52.98
CA GLN A 12 11.83 -19.44 -53.29
C GLN A 12 10.66 -19.35 -52.31
N ASN A 13 10.05 -20.51 -51.94
CA ASN A 13 8.98 -20.55 -50.96
C ASN A 13 9.48 -20.06 -49.60
N LYS A 14 10.69 -20.46 -49.13
CA LYS A 14 11.23 -19.98 -47.85
C LYS A 14 11.55 -18.46 -47.84
N ILE A 15 12.01 -17.91 -48.95
CA ILE A 15 12.24 -16.48 -49.09
C ILE A 15 10.92 -15.69 -49.00
N VAL A 16 9.88 -16.19 -49.69
CA VAL A 16 8.54 -15.59 -49.60
C VAL A 16 8.01 -15.60 -48.17
N ASP A 17 8.15 -16.73 -47.47
CA ASP A 17 7.73 -16.87 -46.05
C ASP A 17 8.48 -15.91 -45.16
N ILE A 18 9.80 -15.78 -45.30
CA ILE A 18 10.63 -14.81 -44.54
C ILE A 18 10.16 -13.38 -44.77
N LEU A 19 9.93 -12.99 -46.04
CA LEU A 19 9.44 -11.65 -46.36
C LEU A 19 8.05 -11.38 -45.81
N LEU A 20 7.17 -12.37 -45.89
CA LEU A 20 5.80 -12.27 -45.36
C LEU A 20 5.81 -12.05 -43.84
N VAL A 21 6.58 -12.87 -43.10
CA VAL A 21 6.71 -12.73 -41.64
C VAL A 21 7.37 -11.40 -41.27
N ALA A 22 8.39 -10.95 -42.03
CA ALA A 22 9.02 -9.64 -41.80
C ALA A 22 8.00 -8.50 -41.91
N VAL A 23 7.14 -8.55 -42.96
CA VAL A 23 6.08 -7.56 -43.18
C VAL A 23 5.04 -7.60 -42.05
N ILE A 24 4.61 -8.81 -41.64
CA ILE A 24 3.65 -8.97 -40.52
C ILE A 24 4.23 -8.39 -39.23
N LEU A 25 5.47 -8.71 -38.89
CA LEU A 25 6.13 -8.19 -37.70
C LEU A 25 6.30 -6.68 -37.77
N TRP A 26 6.68 -6.15 -38.93
CA TRP A 26 6.81 -4.70 -39.13
C TRP A 26 5.47 -3.96 -38.92
N ILE A 27 4.38 -4.51 -39.48
CA ILE A 27 3.02 -3.97 -39.30
C ILE A 27 2.64 -4.05 -37.83
N GLY A 28 2.91 -5.20 -37.16
CA GLY A 28 2.64 -5.38 -35.72
C GLY A 28 3.36 -4.34 -34.86
N VAL A 29 4.68 -4.15 -35.08
CA VAL A 29 5.47 -3.12 -34.37
C VAL A 29 4.93 -1.71 -34.65
N PHE A 30 4.55 -1.43 -35.90
CA PHE A 30 3.97 -0.13 -36.30
C PHE A 30 2.64 0.12 -35.56
N ILE A 31 1.75 -0.87 -35.54
CA ILE A 31 0.45 -0.77 -34.85
C ILE A 31 0.64 -0.55 -33.35
N ILE A 32 1.50 -1.34 -32.69
CA ILE A 32 1.77 -1.20 -31.25
C ILE A 32 2.31 0.19 -30.95
N ASN A 33 3.31 0.64 -31.68
CA ASN A 33 3.88 1.98 -31.49
C ASN A 33 2.82 3.08 -31.70
N ARG A 34 1.94 2.91 -32.68
CA ARG A 34 0.87 3.87 -32.95
C ARG A 34 -0.18 3.91 -31.83
N LEU A 35 -0.55 2.74 -31.30
CA LEU A 35 -1.47 2.63 -30.16
C LEU A 35 -0.89 3.29 -28.91
N VAL A 36 0.39 3.04 -28.62
CA VAL A 36 1.09 3.65 -27.48
C VAL A 36 1.12 5.18 -27.59
N GLN A 37 1.46 5.71 -28.76
CA GLN A 37 1.44 7.16 -29.00
C GLN A 37 0.03 7.76 -28.85
N LEU A 38 -1.00 7.07 -29.35
CA LEU A 38 -2.39 7.54 -29.23
C LEU A 38 -2.87 7.50 -27.78
N PHE A 39 -2.46 6.49 -27.02
CA PHE A 39 -2.78 6.36 -25.60
C PHE A 39 -2.21 7.55 -24.82
N PHE A 40 -0.90 7.82 -24.96
CA PHE A 40 -0.26 8.93 -24.24
C PHE A 40 -0.79 10.31 -24.67
N LYS A 41 -1.09 10.51 -25.94
CA LYS A 41 -1.70 11.79 -26.41
C LYS A 41 -3.08 12.09 -25.84
N ARG A 42 -3.79 11.08 -25.33
CA ARG A 42 -5.13 11.24 -24.72
C ARG A 42 -5.10 11.33 -23.21
N THR A 43 -3.95 11.13 -22.58
CA THR A 43 -3.85 10.99 -21.14
C THR A 43 -2.91 12.08 -20.61
N ASP A 44 -3.46 13.18 -20.10
CA ASP A 44 -2.72 14.29 -19.46
C ASP A 44 -2.17 13.94 -18.05
N PHE A 45 -2.09 12.65 -17.70
CA PHE A 45 -1.77 12.20 -16.35
C PHE A 45 -0.27 12.15 -16.02
N ILE A 46 0.63 12.29 -17.00
CA ILE A 46 2.07 12.08 -16.81
C ILE A 46 2.84 13.30 -17.32
N GLU A 47 3.83 13.76 -16.54
CA GLU A 47 4.77 14.81 -16.98
C GLU A 47 5.40 14.45 -18.33
N GLU A 48 5.45 15.38 -19.27
CA GLU A 48 5.98 15.17 -20.63
C GLU A 48 7.34 14.47 -20.70
N ARG A 49 8.20 14.66 -19.70
CA ARG A 49 9.52 14.01 -19.65
C ARG A 49 9.41 12.51 -19.36
N LYS A 50 8.50 12.13 -18.50
CA LYS A 50 8.24 10.72 -18.14
C LYS A 50 7.55 9.99 -19.28
N GLU A 51 6.62 10.66 -19.96
CA GLU A 51 5.91 10.15 -21.14
C GLU A 51 6.87 9.74 -22.25
N LYS A 52 7.76 10.65 -22.69
CA LYS A 52 8.76 10.37 -23.73
C LYS A 52 9.69 9.20 -23.39
N THR A 53 10.03 9.07 -22.11
CA THR A 53 10.89 7.96 -21.64
C THR A 53 10.17 6.63 -21.75
N ILE A 54 8.91 6.57 -21.29
CA ILE A 54 8.10 5.35 -21.34
C ILE A 54 7.81 4.95 -22.80
N GLU A 55 7.44 5.91 -23.66
CA GLU A 55 7.23 5.67 -25.09
C GLU A 55 8.49 5.06 -25.74
N SER A 56 9.65 5.65 -25.45
CA SER A 56 10.94 5.15 -25.97
C SER A 56 11.26 3.74 -25.47
N LEU A 57 10.99 3.45 -24.20
CA LEU A 57 11.18 2.12 -23.62
C LEU A 57 10.27 1.08 -24.26
N VAL A 58 8.96 1.36 -24.35
CA VAL A 58 8.00 0.43 -24.98
C VAL A 58 8.38 0.18 -26.44
N ARG A 59 8.73 1.22 -27.17
CA ARG A 59 9.19 1.11 -28.57
C ARG A 59 10.42 0.22 -28.68
N SER A 60 11.41 0.41 -27.82
CA SER A 60 12.65 -0.40 -27.82
C SER A 60 12.38 -1.85 -27.48
N ILE A 61 11.57 -2.13 -26.44
CA ILE A 61 11.20 -3.48 -26.04
C ILE A 61 10.45 -4.19 -27.18
N THR A 62 9.45 -3.52 -27.77
CA THR A 62 8.68 -4.07 -28.89
C THR A 62 9.57 -4.40 -30.07
N GLN A 63 10.49 -3.49 -30.41
CA GLN A 63 11.41 -3.65 -31.54
C GLN A 63 12.41 -4.80 -31.29
N TYR A 64 13.01 -4.90 -30.09
CA TYR A 64 13.91 -6.00 -29.75
C TYR A 64 13.19 -7.34 -29.73
N THR A 65 11.99 -7.41 -29.13
CA THR A 65 11.19 -8.63 -29.11
C THR A 65 10.84 -9.10 -30.52
N ALA A 66 10.39 -8.20 -31.40
CA ALA A 66 10.10 -8.53 -32.79
C ALA A 66 11.35 -8.99 -33.56
N THR A 67 12.50 -8.33 -33.34
CA THR A 67 13.77 -8.68 -33.99
C THR A 67 14.24 -10.06 -33.54
N ILE A 68 14.24 -10.33 -32.24
CA ILE A 68 14.61 -11.65 -31.68
C ILE A 68 13.67 -12.73 -32.20
N GLY A 69 12.35 -12.51 -32.17
CA GLY A 69 11.35 -13.43 -32.69
C GLY A 69 11.55 -13.71 -34.18
N PHE A 70 11.86 -12.68 -34.98
CA PHE A 70 12.20 -12.84 -36.39
C PHE A 70 13.45 -13.68 -36.61
N ILE A 71 14.52 -13.45 -35.85
CA ILE A 71 15.76 -14.25 -35.92
C ILE A 71 15.46 -15.72 -35.59
N PHE A 72 14.70 -16.00 -34.53
CA PHE A 72 14.29 -17.34 -34.16
C PHE A 72 13.47 -18.01 -35.26
N TYR A 73 12.54 -17.27 -35.89
CA TYR A 73 11.76 -17.75 -37.01
C TYR A 73 12.66 -18.13 -38.20
N VAL A 74 13.58 -17.26 -38.59
CA VAL A 74 14.51 -17.53 -39.68
C VAL A 74 15.37 -18.76 -39.38
N ILE A 75 15.91 -18.89 -38.16
CA ILE A 75 16.69 -20.04 -37.73
C ILE A 75 15.85 -21.32 -37.84
N SER A 76 14.58 -21.29 -37.43
CA SER A 76 13.68 -22.46 -37.46
C SER A 76 13.48 -23.04 -38.88
N LEU A 77 13.61 -22.22 -39.91
CA LEU A 77 13.46 -22.67 -41.32
C LEU A 77 14.67 -23.47 -41.83
N PHE A 78 15.86 -23.31 -41.19
CA PHE A 78 17.11 -23.89 -41.67
C PHE A 78 17.70 -24.96 -40.73
N VAL A 79 17.28 -25.00 -39.47
CA VAL A 79 17.84 -25.88 -38.45
C VAL A 79 16.84 -27.02 -38.13
N HIS A 80 17.23 -28.27 -38.41
CA HIS A 80 16.39 -29.44 -38.14
C HIS A 80 16.07 -29.65 -36.64
N ASP A 81 17.05 -29.36 -35.79
CA ASP A 81 16.94 -29.50 -34.33
C ASP A 81 16.59 -28.17 -33.61
N PHE A 82 15.72 -27.37 -34.20
CA PHE A 82 15.32 -26.07 -33.63
C PHE A 82 14.81 -26.21 -32.20
N GLY A 83 14.21 -27.34 -31.81
CA GLY A 83 13.78 -27.60 -30.45
C GLY A 83 14.89 -27.48 -29.38
N LYS A 84 16.15 -27.83 -29.73
CA LYS A 84 17.30 -27.70 -28.81
C LYS A 84 17.67 -26.25 -28.59
N ILE A 85 17.55 -25.42 -29.64
CA ILE A 85 17.78 -23.95 -29.54
C ILE A 85 16.70 -23.32 -28.68
N LEU A 86 15.44 -23.72 -28.91
CA LEU A 86 14.31 -23.23 -28.14
C LEU A 86 14.39 -23.64 -26.66
N ALA A 87 14.86 -24.85 -26.37
CA ALA A 87 15.12 -25.28 -24.99
C ALA A 87 16.19 -24.41 -24.29
N GLY A 88 17.29 -24.10 -24.98
CA GLY A 88 18.31 -23.19 -24.46
C GLY A 88 17.80 -21.77 -24.24
N ALA A 89 17.01 -21.26 -25.19
CA ALA A 89 16.36 -19.96 -25.06
C ALA A 89 15.35 -19.94 -23.90
N GLY A 90 14.66 -21.07 -23.65
CA GLY A 90 13.75 -21.23 -22.50
C GLY A 90 14.48 -21.08 -21.17
N VAL A 91 15.66 -21.72 -21.03
CA VAL A 91 16.49 -21.56 -19.82
C VAL A 91 16.92 -20.09 -19.63
N ALA A 92 17.37 -19.42 -20.71
CA ALA A 92 17.70 -18.00 -20.65
C ALA A 92 16.48 -17.15 -20.26
N GLY A 93 15.29 -17.46 -20.78
CA GLY A 93 14.03 -16.82 -20.42
C GLY A 93 13.67 -16.94 -18.93
N ILE A 94 13.92 -18.12 -18.33
CA ILE A 94 13.72 -18.37 -16.90
C ILE A 94 14.65 -17.47 -16.07
N VAL A 95 15.92 -17.37 -16.44
CA VAL A 95 16.90 -16.50 -15.74
C VAL A 95 16.49 -15.04 -15.81
N ILE A 96 16.07 -14.57 -17.00
CA ILE A 96 15.56 -13.20 -17.18
C ILE A 96 14.28 -12.99 -16.35
N GLY A 97 13.36 -13.98 -16.34
CA GLY A 97 12.14 -13.94 -15.55
C GLY A 97 12.39 -13.81 -14.06
N PHE A 98 13.32 -14.57 -13.51
CA PHE A 98 13.75 -14.43 -12.11
C PHE A 98 14.37 -13.04 -11.83
N GLY A 99 15.16 -12.51 -12.76
CA GLY A 99 15.71 -11.15 -12.64
C GLY A 99 14.65 -10.04 -12.66
N ALA A 100 13.54 -10.25 -13.37
CA ALA A 100 12.43 -9.30 -13.48
C ALA A 100 11.32 -9.52 -12.43
N GLN A 101 11.36 -10.59 -11.65
CA GLN A 101 10.29 -11.02 -10.76
C GLN A 101 9.84 -9.94 -9.77
N SER A 102 10.79 -9.23 -9.13
CA SER A 102 10.48 -8.16 -8.18
C SER A 102 9.76 -7.00 -8.85
N LEU A 103 10.20 -6.60 -10.05
CA LEU A 103 9.56 -5.53 -10.81
C LEU A 103 8.12 -5.87 -11.18
N ILE A 104 7.88 -7.09 -11.64
CA ILE A 104 6.54 -7.57 -11.99
C ILE A 104 5.65 -7.60 -10.74
N LYS A 105 6.18 -8.09 -9.62
CA LYS A 105 5.47 -8.10 -8.33
C LYS A 105 5.10 -6.68 -7.88
N ASP A 106 6.03 -5.73 -7.96
CA ASP A 106 5.80 -4.34 -7.59
C ASP A 106 4.68 -3.70 -8.42
N VAL A 107 4.72 -3.92 -9.74
CA VAL A 107 3.73 -3.38 -10.69
C VAL A 107 2.34 -3.99 -10.44
N LEU A 108 2.26 -5.31 -10.30
CA LEU A 108 0.98 -5.97 -10.01
C LEU A 108 0.39 -5.50 -8.68
N ALA A 109 1.21 -5.42 -7.62
CA ALA A 109 0.76 -4.90 -6.33
C ALA A 109 0.26 -3.45 -6.44
N GLY A 110 0.96 -2.59 -7.19
CA GLY A 110 0.53 -1.21 -7.42
C GLY A 110 -0.80 -1.10 -8.15
N VAL A 111 -1.02 -1.94 -9.17
CA VAL A 111 -2.31 -2.01 -9.87
C VAL A 111 -3.44 -2.41 -8.92
N PHE A 112 -3.22 -3.40 -8.05
CA PHE A 112 -4.23 -3.82 -7.08
C PHE A 112 -4.50 -2.74 -6.02
N LEU A 113 -3.47 -2.08 -5.48
CA LEU A 113 -3.64 -0.97 -4.53
C LEU A 113 -4.54 0.14 -5.10
N ILE A 114 -4.34 0.50 -6.38
CA ILE A 114 -5.13 1.53 -7.07
C ILE A 114 -6.54 1.01 -7.39
N TYR A 115 -6.66 -0.21 -7.91
CA TYR A 115 -7.94 -0.80 -8.33
C TYR A 115 -8.89 -1.03 -7.16
N GLU A 116 -8.38 -1.56 -6.05
CA GLU A 116 -9.16 -1.84 -4.85
C GLU A 116 -9.42 -0.60 -3.99
N ARG A 117 -8.82 0.54 -4.34
CA ARG A 117 -8.95 1.80 -3.60
C ARG A 117 -8.64 1.66 -2.10
N GLN A 118 -7.65 0.83 -1.78
CA GLN A 118 -7.23 0.63 -0.39
C GLN A 118 -6.65 1.89 0.25
N LEU A 119 -6.12 2.78 -0.59
CA LEU A 119 -5.47 4.03 -0.20
C LEU A 119 -5.86 5.17 -1.13
N HIS A 120 -5.92 6.38 -0.56
CA HIS A 120 -6.02 7.60 -1.32
C HIS A 120 -4.87 8.55 -0.96
N LYS A 121 -4.54 9.46 -1.88
CA LYS A 121 -3.61 10.53 -1.57
C LYS A 121 -4.20 11.41 -0.45
N GLY A 122 -3.41 11.63 0.60
CA GLY A 122 -3.82 12.37 1.78
C GLY A 122 -4.19 11.48 2.96
N ASP A 123 -4.42 10.17 2.75
CA ASP A 123 -4.70 9.24 3.84
C ASP A 123 -3.49 9.12 4.78
N TYR A 124 -3.73 9.13 6.08
CA TYR A 124 -2.73 8.76 7.06
C TYR A 124 -2.76 7.25 7.27
N VAL A 125 -1.60 6.62 7.13
CA VAL A 125 -1.49 5.16 7.11
C VAL A 125 -0.30 4.66 7.93
N THR A 126 -0.43 3.42 8.42
CA THR A 126 0.70 2.62 8.89
C THR A 126 0.93 1.48 7.92
N VAL A 127 2.13 1.36 7.39
CA VAL A 127 2.51 0.29 6.47
C VAL A 127 3.47 -0.66 7.15
N ASN A 128 3.16 -1.96 7.06
CA ASN A 128 3.95 -3.06 7.63
C ASN A 128 4.20 -2.93 9.16
N ASN A 129 3.34 -2.25 9.90
CA ASN A 129 3.50 -1.93 11.34
C ASN A 129 4.80 -1.17 11.67
N LEU A 130 5.44 -0.56 10.68
CA LEU A 130 6.76 0.07 10.83
C LEU A 130 6.77 1.52 10.37
N PHE A 131 6.08 1.83 9.29
CA PHE A 131 6.16 3.12 8.62
C PHE A 131 4.83 3.86 8.72
N ASN A 132 4.87 5.04 9.35
CA ASN A 132 3.67 5.86 9.59
C ASN A 132 3.79 7.17 8.83
N GLY A 133 2.71 7.62 8.23
CA GLY A 133 2.68 8.92 7.58
C GLY A 133 1.51 9.12 6.64
N THR A 134 1.50 10.27 5.98
CA THR A 134 0.47 10.61 5.01
C THR A 134 0.87 10.17 3.61
N VAL A 135 -0.04 9.51 2.91
CA VAL A 135 0.15 9.09 1.51
C VAL A 135 0.33 10.31 0.62
N GLU A 136 1.50 10.45 0.01
CA GLU A 136 1.81 11.55 -0.90
C GLU A 136 1.55 11.17 -2.36
N GLU A 137 1.96 9.96 -2.74
CA GLU A 137 1.77 9.45 -4.09
C GLU A 137 1.64 7.92 -4.09
N ILE A 138 0.69 7.42 -4.87
CA ILE A 138 0.53 6.00 -5.15
C ILE A 138 0.97 5.77 -6.59
N GLY A 139 2.23 5.38 -6.75
CA GLY A 139 2.81 5.07 -8.06
C GLY A 139 2.55 3.64 -8.48
N LEU A 140 2.79 3.33 -9.76
CA LEU A 140 2.63 1.98 -10.31
C LEU A 140 3.58 0.96 -9.64
N ARG A 141 4.77 1.39 -9.24
CA ARG A 141 5.80 0.53 -8.65
C ARG A 141 6.04 0.78 -7.17
N SER A 142 5.77 1.99 -6.69
CA SER A 142 6.11 2.42 -5.33
C SER A 142 5.04 3.31 -4.72
N LEU A 143 4.87 3.16 -3.43
CA LEU A 143 4.07 4.00 -2.55
C LEU A 143 4.99 5.01 -1.87
N GLN A 144 4.61 6.30 -1.88
CA GLN A 144 5.33 7.36 -1.20
C GLN A 144 4.51 7.86 0.00
N ILE A 145 5.16 7.86 1.17
CA ILE A 145 4.56 8.26 2.44
C ILE A 145 5.42 9.37 3.05
N ARG A 146 4.78 10.46 3.46
CA ARG A 146 5.44 11.55 4.18
C ARG A 146 5.25 11.37 5.68
N GLU A 147 6.34 11.10 6.37
CA GLU A 147 6.35 11.02 7.82
C GLU A 147 6.13 12.38 8.51
N TRP A 148 5.75 12.35 9.77
CA TRP A 148 5.64 13.56 10.61
C TRP A 148 6.92 14.38 10.69
N SER A 149 8.07 13.72 10.58
CA SER A 149 9.39 14.37 10.51
C SER A 149 9.63 15.16 9.22
N GLY A 150 8.71 15.06 8.24
CA GLY A 150 8.85 15.62 6.90
C GLY A 150 9.63 14.73 5.93
N LYS A 151 10.16 13.59 6.37
CA LYS A 151 10.86 12.64 5.51
C LYS A 151 9.88 12.02 4.53
N LEU A 152 10.32 11.89 3.28
CA LEU A 152 9.61 11.14 2.26
C LEU A 152 10.15 9.71 2.22
N LEU A 153 9.31 8.76 2.58
CA LEU A 153 9.58 7.35 2.50
C LEU A 153 9.04 6.80 1.18
N THR A 154 9.86 6.05 0.46
CA THR A 154 9.44 5.35 -0.78
C THR A 154 9.56 3.86 -0.54
N ILE A 155 8.44 3.15 -0.66
CA ILE A 155 8.33 1.70 -0.46
C ILE A 155 7.94 1.06 -1.78
N SER A 156 8.61 -0.01 -2.20
CA SER A 156 8.16 -0.81 -3.34
C SER A 156 6.80 -1.43 -3.05
N ASN A 157 5.85 -1.33 -3.98
CA ASN A 157 4.49 -1.85 -3.75
C ASN A 157 4.48 -3.36 -3.41
N GLY A 158 5.39 -4.13 -3.99
CA GLY A 158 5.54 -5.56 -3.70
C GLY A 158 6.04 -5.88 -2.28
N GLU A 159 6.54 -4.89 -1.53
CA GLU A 159 6.92 -5.01 -0.13
C GLU A 159 5.81 -4.59 0.84
N VAL A 160 4.75 -3.96 0.35
CA VAL A 160 3.57 -3.61 1.14
C VAL A 160 2.77 -4.88 1.40
N ARG A 161 2.69 -5.28 2.67
CA ARG A 161 1.99 -6.51 3.12
C ARG A 161 0.81 -6.22 4.01
N LEU A 162 0.90 -5.18 4.80
CA LEU A 162 -0.12 -4.76 5.74
C LEU A 162 -0.27 -3.25 5.63
N ILE A 163 -1.52 -2.81 5.57
CA ILE A 163 -1.89 -1.40 5.56
C ILE A 163 -2.94 -1.20 6.63
N GLU A 164 -2.68 -0.27 7.54
CA GLU A 164 -3.67 0.27 8.46
C GLU A 164 -4.00 1.67 7.96
N ASN A 165 -5.21 1.88 7.48
CA ASN A 165 -5.68 3.17 7.00
C ASN A 165 -6.54 3.84 8.07
N TYR A 166 -6.16 5.06 8.48
CA TYR A 166 -6.84 5.83 9.52
C TYR A 166 -7.93 6.76 8.96
N ASN A 167 -8.14 6.79 7.64
CA ASN A 167 -9.06 7.69 6.96
C ASN A 167 -10.17 6.93 6.21
N ILE A 168 -10.73 5.90 6.87
CA ILE A 168 -11.88 5.16 6.34
C ILE A 168 -13.06 5.34 7.30
N ASP A 169 -14.04 6.15 6.90
CA ASP A 169 -15.32 6.42 7.55
C ASP A 169 -15.25 7.07 8.95
N PHE A 170 -14.63 6.42 9.91
CA PHE A 170 -14.56 6.89 11.30
C PHE A 170 -13.44 6.19 12.06
N MET A 171 -13.00 6.83 13.13
CA MET A 171 -12.04 6.25 14.06
C MET A 171 -12.63 6.21 15.47
N ARG A 172 -12.35 5.12 16.18
CA ARG A 172 -12.69 4.99 17.60
C ARG A 172 -11.47 5.28 18.44
N ILE A 173 -11.56 6.30 19.27
CA ILE A 173 -10.60 6.58 20.34
C ILE A 173 -10.89 5.59 21.47
N THR A 174 -9.87 4.88 21.91
CA THR A 174 -9.95 3.94 23.04
C THR A 174 -8.74 4.21 23.92
N GLU A 175 -8.99 4.83 25.07
CA GLU A 175 -7.93 5.16 26.03
C GLU A 175 -8.07 4.27 27.27
N SER A 176 -7.01 3.55 27.57
CA SER A 176 -6.95 2.65 28.74
C SER A 176 -5.88 3.13 29.71
N PHE A 177 -6.18 3.09 30.98
CA PHE A 177 -5.28 3.50 32.05
C PHE A 177 -5.45 2.64 33.28
N LEU A 178 -4.37 2.50 34.04
CA LEU A 178 -4.31 1.65 35.23
C LEU A 178 -4.52 2.49 36.49
N ILE A 179 -5.51 2.08 37.29
CA ILE A 179 -5.85 2.67 38.57
C ILE A 179 -5.43 1.73 39.69
N SER A 180 -4.93 2.30 40.77
CA SER A 180 -4.50 1.54 41.98
C SER A 180 -5.67 0.76 42.58
N PHE A 181 -5.45 -0.47 43.08
CA PHE A 181 -6.42 -1.22 43.87
C PHE A 181 -6.87 -0.53 45.15
N LYS A 182 -6.18 0.55 45.55
CA LYS A 182 -6.55 1.30 46.76
C LYS A 182 -7.69 2.28 46.54
N GLU A 183 -8.01 2.56 45.24
CA GLU A 183 -9.11 3.44 44.87
C GLU A 183 -10.44 2.74 44.91
N ASP A 184 -11.45 3.47 45.34
CA ASP A 184 -12.84 3.03 45.26
C ASP A 184 -13.29 3.03 43.79
N PRO A 185 -13.70 1.89 43.24
CA PRO A 185 -14.14 1.83 41.84
C PRO A 185 -15.33 2.76 41.52
N ASP A 186 -16.31 2.87 42.46
CA ASP A 186 -17.50 3.68 42.26
C ASP A 186 -17.13 5.19 42.16
N ARG A 187 -16.18 5.62 42.98
CA ARG A 187 -15.62 6.97 42.87
C ARG A 187 -14.90 7.21 41.55
N VAL A 188 -14.12 6.21 41.10
CA VAL A 188 -13.43 6.31 39.78
C VAL A 188 -14.44 6.39 38.65
N TYR A 189 -15.53 5.62 38.69
CA TYR A 189 -16.62 5.72 37.71
C TYR A 189 -17.19 7.13 37.67
N SER A 190 -17.53 7.72 38.81
CA SER A 190 -18.10 9.09 38.86
C SER A 190 -17.15 10.14 38.25
N VAL A 191 -15.85 10.04 38.53
CA VAL A 191 -14.83 10.96 37.96
C VAL A 191 -14.73 10.76 36.43
N LEU A 192 -14.83 9.53 35.96
CA LEU A 192 -14.73 9.23 34.53
C LEU A 192 -16.02 9.63 33.78
N GLU A 193 -17.21 9.56 34.42
CA GLU A 193 -18.45 10.09 33.85
C GLU A 193 -18.35 11.58 33.61
N GLU A 194 -17.90 12.35 34.62
CA GLU A 194 -17.65 13.79 34.46
C GLU A 194 -16.63 14.09 33.35
N ALA A 195 -15.57 13.27 33.28
CA ALA A 195 -14.57 13.41 32.20
C ALA A 195 -15.17 13.13 30.81
N CYS A 196 -16.04 12.13 30.67
CA CYS A 196 -16.73 11.82 29.43
C CYS A 196 -17.70 12.94 29.01
N ASP A 197 -18.43 13.53 29.95
CA ASP A 197 -19.32 14.66 29.69
C ASP A 197 -18.52 15.88 29.16
N MET A 198 -17.40 16.18 29.81
CA MET A 198 -16.49 17.25 29.36
C MET A 198 -15.92 16.97 27.96
N LEU A 199 -15.55 15.73 27.68
CA LEU A 199 -15.06 15.32 26.35
C LEU A 199 -16.14 15.47 25.28
N ASN A 200 -17.38 15.08 25.60
CA ASN A 200 -18.53 15.21 24.69
C ASN A 200 -18.87 16.67 24.39
N GLU A 201 -18.62 17.58 25.30
CA GLU A 201 -18.77 19.02 25.10
C GLU A 201 -17.59 19.61 24.33
N GLU A 202 -16.34 19.36 24.78
CA GLU A 202 -15.12 19.91 24.18
C GLU A 202 -14.93 19.40 22.72
N LEU A 203 -15.25 18.14 22.44
CA LEU A 203 -15.07 17.49 21.15
C LEU A 203 -16.37 17.34 20.34
N ARG A 204 -17.41 18.12 20.68
CA ARG A 204 -18.73 18.03 20.09
C ARG A 204 -18.73 18.04 18.55
N ASP A 205 -17.85 18.84 17.95
CA ASP A 205 -17.75 19.01 16.50
C ASP A 205 -16.93 17.90 15.83
N SER A 206 -16.10 17.24 16.60
CA SER A 206 -15.26 16.10 16.13
C SER A 206 -15.95 14.75 16.26
N LEU A 207 -17.05 14.66 17.03
CA LEU A 207 -17.79 13.40 17.17
C LEU A 207 -18.42 12.98 15.86
N LYS A 208 -18.34 11.68 15.54
CA LYS A 208 -19.06 11.07 14.43
C LYS A 208 -20.56 11.14 14.70
N ARG A 209 -21.31 11.62 13.72
CA ARG A 209 -22.78 11.76 13.80
C ARG A 209 -23.46 10.81 12.84
N ASP A 210 -24.65 10.37 13.23
CA ASP A 210 -25.55 9.63 12.37
C ASP A 210 -26.26 10.55 11.35
N GLU A 211 -27.13 9.97 10.53
CA GLU A 211 -27.92 10.70 9.53
C GLU A 211 -28.90 11.72 10.13
N PHE A 212 -29.23 11.59 11.43
CA PHE A 212 -30.09 12.49 12.17
C PHE A 212 -29.33 13.58 12.93
N GLY A 213 -28.01 13.60 12.85
CA GLY A 213 -27.14 14.56 13.51
C GLY A 213 -26.81 14.23 14.97
N ASN A 214 -27.18 13.05 15.49
CA ASN A 214 -26.81 12.62 16.83
C ASN A 214 -25.44 11.97 16.84
N PRO A 215 -24.64 12.10 17.93
CA PRO A 215 -23.40 11.36 18.07
C PRO A 215 -23.65 9.85 18.02
N THR A 216 -22.94 9.15 17.13
CA THR A 216 -23.10 7.69 16.95
C THR A 216 -22.63 6.93 18.17
N GLU A 217 -21.47 7.30 18.70
CA GLU A 217 -20.90 6.74 19.94
C GLU A 217 -20.15 7.87 20.67
N PRO A 218 -20.85 8.63 21.55
CA PRO A 218 -20.20 9.66 22.34
C PRO A 218 -19.15 9.06 23.26
N PHE A 219 -18.26 9.86 23.82
CA PHE A 219 -17.32 9.40 24.83
C PHE A 219 -18.09 8.85 26.02
N GLN A 220 -17.74 7.63 26.38
CA GLN A 220 -18.37 6.88 27.48
C GLN A 220 -17.36 5.93 28.11
N ILE A 221 -17.64 5.55 29.34
CA ILE A 221 -16.87 4.54 30.02
C ILE A 221 -17.20 3.18 29.40
N HIS A 222 -16.17 2.50 28.87
CA HIS A 222 -16.34 1.11 28.40
C HIS A 222 -16.40 0.13 29.58
N GLY A 223 -15.74 0.48 30.66
CA GLY A 223 -15.72 -0.27 31.90
C GLY A 223 -14.32 -0.72 32.31
N ILE A 224 -14.31 -1.66 33.25
CA ILE A 224 -13.08 -2.32 33.68
C ILE A 224 -12.73 -3.40 32.67
N THR A 225 -11.64 -3.22 31.93
CA THR A 225 -11.21 -4.12 30.85
C THR A 225 -10.20 -5.17 31.29
N ALA A 226 -9.48 -4.93 32.38
CA ALA A 226 -8.63 -5.95 32.96
C ALA A 226 -8.52 -5.78 34.49
N LEU A 227 -8.53 -6.91 35.16
CA LEU A 227 -8.23 -6.98 36.60
C LEU A 227 -6.79 -7.43 36.77
N ASN A 228 -6.10 -6.81 37.74
CA ASN A 228 -4.76 -7.21 38.14
C ASN A 228 -3.71 -7.23 37.02
N LYS A 229 -3.84 -6.32 36.03
CA LYS A 229 -2.85 -6.18 34.99
C LYS A 229 -1.50 -5.81 35.61
N ILE A 230 -0.46 -6.62 35.30
CA ILE A 230 0.88 -6.48 35.88
C ILE A 230 0.88 -6.62 37.40
N ASN A 231 -0.10 -7.35 38.00
CA ASN A 231 -0.26 -7.55 39.45
C ASN A 231 -0.34 -6.26 40.28
N ARG A 232 -0.90 -5.16 39.75
CA ARG A 232 -0.80 -3.87 40.43
C ARG A 232 -2.06 -3.01 40.43
N GLY A 233 -3.00 -3.21 39.51
CA GLY A 233 -4.14 -2.31 39.39
C GLY A 233 -5.28 -2.85 38.55
N VAL A 234 -6.31 -2.01 38.44
CA VAL A 234 -7.49 -2.22 37.61
C VAL A 234 -7.39 -1.34 36.37
N GLU A 235 -7.60 -1.93 35.20
CA GLU A 235 -7.59 -1.17 33.95
C GLU A 235 -8.99 -0.68 33.62
N PHE A 236 -9.14 0.63 33.56
CA PHE A 236 -10.35 1.28 33.05
C PHE A 236 -10.15 1.72 31.62
N THR A 237 -11.21 1.65 30.83
CA THR A 237 -11.19 2.08 29.42
C THR A 237 -12.34 3.04 29.14
N VAL A 238 -12.02 4.15 28.51
CA VAL A 238 -12.95 5.12 27.93
C VAL A 238 -12.87 5.02 26.41
N LYS A 239 -14.02 5.09 25.76
CA LYS A 239 -14.10 5.05 24.30
C LYS A 239 -15.04 6.11 23.76
N GLY A 240 -14.80 6.55 22.52
CA GLY A 240 -15.66 7.46 21.79
C GLY A 240 -15.35 7.40 20.30
N MET A 241 -16.33 7.70 19.45
CA MET A 241 -16.18 7.67 18.00
C MET A 241 -16.10 9.09 17.45
N VAL A 242 -15.04 9.33 16.68
CA VAL A 242 -14.77 10.63 16.06
C VAL A 242 -14.66 10.50 14.54
N ARG A 243 -14.73 11.63 13.85
CA ARG A 243 -14.40 11.68 12.43
C ARG A 243 -12.93 11.31 12.26
N ASP A 244 -12.63 10.63 11.18
CA ASP A 244 -11.28 10.18 10.84
C ASP A 244 -10.26 11.34 10.77
N GLU A 245 -10.64 12.46 10.15
CA GLU A 245 -9.81 13.67 10.04
C GLU A 245 -9.41 14.27 11.39
N ASP A 246 -10.23 14.10 12.43
CA ASP A 246 -10.02 14.66 13.78
C ASP A 246 -9.35 13.67 14.74
N TYR A 247 -9.12 12.41 14.33
CA TYR A 247 -8.68 11.34 15.22
C TYR A 247 -7.48 11.69 16.08
N PHE A 248 -6.42 12.23 15.48
CA PHE A 248 -5.17 12.53 16.21
C PHE A 248 -5.35 13.70 17.20
N SER A 249 -6.00 14.78 16.77
CA SER A 249 -6.27 15.92 17.61
C SER A 249 -7.21 15.60 18.78
N ALA A 250 -8.27 14.85 18.48
CA ALA A 250 -9.23 14.39 19.47
C ALA A 250 -8.62 13.39 20.46
N SER A 251 -7.73 12.47 20.02
CA SER A 251 -7.02 11.54 20.91
C SER A 251 -6.11 12.30 21.91
N LEU A 252 -5.38 13.32 21.44
CA LEU A 252 -4.56 14.13 22.31
C LEU A 252 -5.40 14.93 23.31
N ALA A 253 -6.53 15.48 22.87
CA ALA A 253 -7.46 16.19 23.74
C ALA A 253 -8.07 15.24 24.78
N ALA A 254 -8.50 14.04 24.36
CA ALA A 254 -9.06 13.03 25.25
C ALA A 254 -8.08 12.64 26.37
N ARG A 255 -6.82 12.35 26.04
CA ARG A 255 -5.79 12.04 27.02
C ARG A 255 -5.57 13.19 27.99
N ARG A 256 -5.52 14.42 27.49
CA ARG A 256 -5.34 15.63 28.31
C ARG A 256 -6.50 15.79 29.33
N VAL A 257 -7.74 15.65 28.88
CA VAL A 257 -8.92 15.79 29.76
C VAL A 257 -8.94 14.69 30.79
N LEU A 258 -8.76 13.41 30.38
CA LEU A 258 -8.75 12.26 31.27
C LEU A 258 -7.67 12.39 32.36
N VAL A 259 -6.43 12.68 31.97
CA VAL A 259 -5.33 12.85 32.94
C VAL A 259 -5.61 14.01 33.89
N ARG A 260 -6.12 15.15 33.40
CA ARG A 260 -6.46 16.31 34.22
C ARG A 260 -7.55 15.97 35.23
N GLN A 261 -8.62 15.27 34.81
CA GLN A 261 -9.72 14.92 35.72
C GLN A 261 -9.27 13.92 36.80
N LEU A 262 -8.50 12.91 36.45
CA LEU A 262 -7.94 11.96 37.40
C LEU A 262 -7.04 12.67 38.44
N TYR A 263 -6.19 13.60 37.96
CA TYR A 263 -5.30 14.34 38.85
C TYR A 263 -6.06 15.32 39.77
N GLN A 264 -7.02 16.07 39.26
CA GLN A 264 -7.81 17.05 40.05
C GLN A 264 -8.65 16.36 41.14
N ASN A 265 -9.09 15.16 40.84
CA ASN A 265 -9.87 14.35 41.81
C ASN A 265 -8.98 13.47 42.69
N ASN A 266 -7.66 13.61 42.69
CA ASN A 266 -6.71 12.82 43.45
C ASN A 266 -6.91 11.31 43.28
N VAL A 267 -7.23 10.85 42.09
CA VAL A 267 -7.30 9.40 41.74
C VAL A 267 -5.88 8.91 41.54
N GLN A 268 -5.48 7.89 42.34
CA GLN A 268 -4.16 7.32 42.25
C GLN A 268 -4.01 6.42 41.03
N MET A 269 -3.31 6.92 40.04
CA MET A 269 -2.84 6.10 38.92
C MET A 269 -1.68 5.20 39.40
N LEU A 270 -1.47 4.10 38.68
CA LEU A 270 -0.41 3.19 39.03
C LEU A 270 0.97 3.82 38.82
N GLU A 271 1.79 3.85 39.87
CA GLU A 271 3.20 4.21 39.80
C GLU A 271 4.08 2.96 39.78
N GLU A 272 5.07 2.92 38.93
CA GLU A 272 6.05 1.86 38.86
C GLU A 272 7.03 1.97 40.05
N ALA A 273 6.75 1.32 41.15
CA ALA A 273 7.67 1.30 42.27
C ALA A 273 8.86 0.39 41.98
N VAL A 274 9.99 0.97 41.59
CA VAL A 274 11.27 0.25 41.53
C VAL A 274 11.72 -0.07 42.91
N ARG A 275 11.48 -1.32 43.38
CA ARG A 275 12.01 -1.84 44.64
C ARG A 275 13.47 -2.18 44.41
N ILE A 276 14.39 -1.29 44.79
CA ILE A 276 15.82 -1.60 44.86
C ILE A 276 16.01 -2.43 46.13
N GLU A 277 16.03 -3.75 46.02
CA GLU A 277 16.54 -4.61 47.11
C GLU A 277 18.05 -4.41 47.22
N ARG A 278 18.47 -3.67 48.24
CA ARG A 278 19.87 -3.68 48.66
C ARG A 278 20.13 -5.05 49.29
N THR A 279 20.78 -5.93 48.54
CA THR A 279 21.42 -7.12 49.10
C THR A 279 22.54 -6.65 50.04
N GLN A 280 22.38 -6.95 51.33
CA GLN A 280 23.44 -6.80 52.33
C GLN A 280 24.45 -7.94 52.22
#